data_3ca36a14ccd357954041608e6c01b9f5
#
_entry.id   3ca36a14ccd357954041608e6c01b9f5
#
_cell.length_a   1.000
_cell.length_b   1.000
_cell.length_c   1.000
_cell.angle_alpha   90.00
_cell.angle_beta   90.00
_cell.angle_gamma   90.00
#
_symmetry.space_group_name_H-M   'P 1'
#
loop_
_entity.id
_entity.type
_entity.pdbx_description
1 polymer ?
#
loop_
_entity_poly.entity_id
_entity_poly.type
_entity_poly.pdbx_seq_one_letter_code
_entity_poly.pdbx_strand_id
1 'polypeptide(L)'
;MESHPSIVTPLEYWETAVLRHLLLAEPDAALATQLTGATVVDREHMGPALLIRLRASEGSFPGPRGAVFGGHTFARLEGCAANAAFTLHLDADGWVSHLFAFMEDDSSWPHKTRVVEVLGAVRQR
;
A
#
# COMPACT_ATOMS: atom_id res chain seq x y z
N MET A 1 30.92 5.11 15.24
CA MET A 1 30.03 4.51 15.28
C MET A 1 29.45 4.16 14.08
N GLU A 2 28.91 3.25 13.93
CA GLU A 2 28.45 3.03 12.81
C GLU A 2 27.08 3.37 12.74
N SER A 3 26.64 3.88 11.72
CA SER A 3 25.30 4.14 11.58
C SER A 3 24.66 2.87 11.22
N HIS A 4 23.56 2.64 11.78
CA HIS A 4 22.79 1.54 11.36
C HIS A 4 22.21 1.87 10.02
N PRO A 5 22.42 1.05 9.03
CA PRO A 5 21.74 1.29 7.79
C PRO A 5 20.26 1.17 8.03
N SER A 6 19.50 1.94 7.36
CA SER A 6 18.07 1.78 7.37
C SER A 6 17.78 0.37 6.95
N ILE A 7 17.13 -0.38 7.80
CA ILE A 7 16.77 -1.73 7.45
C ILE A 7 15.45 -1.64 6.73
N VAL A 8 15.49 -1.81 5.43
CA VAL A 8 14.29 -1.89 4.63
C VAL A 8 14.01 -3.35 4.36
N THR A 9 12.76 -3.70 4.31
CA THR A 9 12.36 -5.07 4.04
C THR A 9 11.60 -5.13 2.73
N PRO A 10 11.56 -6.28 2.09
CA PRO A 10 10.76 -6.42 0.89
C PRO A 10 9.28 -6.36 1.24
N LEU A 11 8.48 -6.05 0.24
CA LEU A 11 7.04 -6.13 0.37
C LEU A 11 6.61 -7.56 0.65
N GLU A 12 5.61 -7.71 1.49
CA GLU A 12 4.99 -9.00 1.68
C GLU A 12 4.10 -9.32 0.48
N TYR A 13 3.78 -10.58 0.32
CA TYR A 13 3.02 -11.01 -0.83
C TYR A 13 1.69 -10.25 -0.96
N TRP A 14 1.00 -10.07 0.16
CA TRP A 14 -0.30 -9.40 0.13
C TRP A 14 -0.15 -7.92 -0.23
N GLU A 15 0.95 -7.29 0.21
CA GLU A 15 1.21 -5.89 -0.12
C GLU A 15 1.42 -5.74 -1.62
N THR A 16 2.18 -6.64 -2.19
CA THR A 16 2.41 -6.64 -3.64
C THR A 16 1.10 -6.81 -4.40
N ALA A 17 0.24 -7.71 -3.93
CA ALA A 17 -1.04 -7.94 -4.58
C ALA A 17 -1.93 -6.70 -4.53
N VAL A 18 -1.96 -6.01 -3.38
CA VAL A 18 -2.75 -4.80 -3.23
C VAL A 18 -2.23 -3.71 -4.17
N LEU A 19 -0.92 -3.49 -4.18
CA LEU A 19 -0.33 -2.46 -5.03
C LEU A 19 -0.57 -2.74 -6.50
N ARG A 20 -0.54 -4.00 -6.89
CA ARG A 20 -0.83 -4.38 -8.26
C ARG A 20 -2.26 -4.06 -8.64
N HIS A 21 -3.20 -4.32 -7.74
CA HIS A 21 -4.60 -3.97 -7.98
C HIS A 21 -4.80 -2.47 -8.10
N LEU A 22 -4.08 -1.69 -7.26
CA LEU A 22 -4.17 -0.24 -7.33
C LEU A 22 -3.72 0.26 -8.69
N LEU A 23 -2.62 -0.29 -9.21
CA LEU A 23 -2.11 0.09 -10.53
C LEU A 23 -3.04 -0.32 -11.65
N LEU A 24 -3.70 -1.45 -11.51
CA LEU A 24 -4.66 -1.88 -12.53
C LEU A 24 -5.87 -0.96 -12.57
N ALA A 25 -6.32 -0.49 -11.41
CA ALA A 25 -7.47 0.39 -11.32
C ALA A 25 -7.14 1.82 -11.79
N GLU A 26 -5.94 2.28 -11.46
CA GLU A 26 -5.51 3.63 -11.80
C GLU A 26 -4.10 3.57 -12.37
N PRO A 27 -3.95 3.21 -13.64
CA PRO A 27 -2.61 3.04 -14.22
C PRO A 27 -1.84 4.35 -14.27
N ASP A 28 -0.57 4.28 -13.90
CA ASP A 28 0.32 5.43 -13.95
C ASP A 28 1.74 4.90 -14.16
N ALA A 29 2.38 5.33 -15.23
CA ALA A 29 3.68 4.78 -15.61
C ALA A 29 4.76 5.09 -14.60
N ALA A 30 4.77 6.31 -14.06
CA ALA A 30 5.77 6.69 -13.07
C ALA A 30 5.59 5.87 -11.80
N LEU A 31 4.35 5.74 -11.34
CA LEU A 31 4.06 4.95 -10.15
C LEU A 31 4.45 3.50 -10.37
N ALA A 32 4.20 2.95 -11.54
CA ALA A 32 4.58 1.58 -11.84
C ALA A 32 6.08 1.37 -11.68
N THR A 33 6.91 2.32 -12.14
CA THR A 33 8.36 2.19 -11.98
C THR A 33 8.76 2.27 -10.52
N GLN A 34 8.10 3.11 -9.75
CA GLN A 34 8.41 3.25 -8.32
C GLN A 34 8.08 1.99 -7.55
N LEU A 35 6.99 1.32 -7.90
CA LEU A 35 6.52 0.17 -7.14
C LEU A 35 7.19 -1.14 -7.51
N THR A 36 7.79 -1.22 -8.70
CA THR A 36 8.38 -2.46 -9.18
C THR A 36 9.42 -3.05 -8.22
N GLY A 37 10.25 -2.20 -7.64
CA GLY A 37 11.24 -2.64 -6.68
C GLY A 37 11.11 -1.93 -5.35
N ALA A 38 9.92 -1.49 -5.02
CA ALA A 38 9.70 -0.76 -3.77
C ALA A 38 9.96 -1.65 -2.57
N THR A 39 10.38 -1.01 -1.48
CA THR A 39 10.64 -1.72 -0.23
C THR A 39 9.87 -1.04 0.89
N VAL A 40 9.74 -1.73 2.01
CA VAL A 40 9.05 -1.22 3.18
C VAL A 40 10.07 -0.63 4.14
N VAL A 41 9.86 0.62 4.52
CA VAL A 41 10.70 1.28 5.52
C VAL A 41 10.26 0.85 6.91
N ASP A 42 8.98 0.95 7.20
CA ASP A 42 8.43 0.45 8.45
C ASP A 42 6.91 0.27 8.31
N ARG A 43 6.34 -0.35 9.32
CA ARG A 43 4.88 -0.54 9.43
C ARG A 43 4.46 -0.10 10.81
N GLU A 44 3.37 0.64 10.87
CA GLU A 44 2.86 1.15 12.13
C GLU A 44 1.39 0.81 12.27
N HIS A 45 1.05 0.11 13.37
CA HIS A 45 -0.33 -0.19 13.69
C HIS A 45 -0.97 1.03 14.36
N MET A 46 -2.13 1.42 13.87
CA MET A 46 -2.82 2.60 14.34
C MET A 46 -4.29 2.28 14.55
N GLY A 47 -4.59 1.42 15.54
CA GLY A 47 -5.97 1.00 15.79
C GLY A 47 -6.56 0.26 14.61
N PRO A 48 -7.56 0.81 13.93
CA PRO A 48 -8.16 0.12 12.78
C PRO A 48 -7.31 0.20 11.53
N ALA A 49 -6.15 0.85 11.58
CA ALA A 49 -5.33 1.09 10.40
C ALA A 49 -3.93 0.51 10.54
N LEU A 50 -3.32 0.27 9.40
CA LEU A 50 -1.92 -0.09 9.30
C LEU A 50 -1.29 0.87 8.30
N LEU A 51 -0.26 1.59 8.73
CA LEU A 51 0.45 2.50 7.87
C LEU A 51 1.74 1.82 7.44
N ILE A 52 1.94 1.69 6.15
CA ILE A 52 3.11 1.02 5.59
C ILE A 52 3.91 2.06 4.82
N ARG A 53 5.03 2.49 5.40
CA ARG A 53 5.88 3.48 4.73
C ARG A 53 6.77 2.78 3.72
N LEU A 54 6.83 3.37 2.53
CA LEU A 54 7.47 2.73 1.39
C LEU A 54 8.63 3.57 0.88
N ARG A 55 9.56 2.89 0.25
CA ARG A 55 10.64 3.55 -0.48
C ARG A 55 10.54 3.13 -1.94
N ALA A 56 10.57 4.12 -2.82
CA ALA A 56 10.46 3.87 -4.25
C ALA A 56 11.66 3.08 -4.77
N SER A 57 11.44 2.35 -5.83
CA SER A 57 12.50 1.60 -6.51
C SER A 57 13.59 2.54 -6.99
N GLU A 58 14.84 2.09 -6.92
CA GLU A 58 15.93 2.86 -7.47
C GLU A 58 15.78 2.98 -8.97
N GLY A 59 16.18 4.11 -9.50
CA GLY A 59 16.09 4.34 -10.94
C GLY A 59 14.71 4.73 -11.41
N SER A 60 13.75 4.82 -10.51
CA SER A 60 12.41 5.25 -10.89
C SER A 60 12.36 6.77 -10.98
N PHE A 61 11.23 7.30 -11.38
CA PHE A 61 11.06 8.74 -11.54
C PHE A 61 9.76 9.18 -10.88
N PRO A 62 9.67 10.48 -10.51
CA PRO A 62 8.52 10.94 -9.75
C PRO A 62 7.24 10.93 -10.57
N GLY A 63 6.15 10.70 -9.87
CA GLY A 63 4.82 10.73 -10.45
C GLY A 63 4.08 12.01 -10.07
N PRO A 64 2.75 11.95 -10.06
CA PRO A 64 1.95 13.14 -9.73
C PRO A 64 2.15 13.55 -8.29
N ARG A 65 2.44 14.83 -8.08
CA ARG A 65 2.73 15.36 -6.76
C ARG A 65 1.51 15.30 -5.87
N GLY A 66 1.70 14.78 -4.67
CA GLY A 66 0.64 14.73 -3.68
C GLY A 66 -0.56 13.87 -4.05
N ALA A 67 -0.40 13.01 -5.04
CA ALA A 67 -1.52 12.21 -5.52
C ALA A 67 -1.87 11.11 -4.53
N VAL A 68 -3.13 10.72 -4.56
CA VAL A 68 -3.62 9.59 -3.79
C VAL A 68 -4.28 8.63 -4.76
N PHE A 69 -3.85 7.39 -4.72
CA PHE A 69 -4.42 6.32 -5.53
C PHE A 69 -5.19 5.38 -4.62
N GLY A 70 -6.25 4.81 -5.11
CA GLY A 70 -7.00 3.86 -4.33
C GLY A 70 -8.43 4.32 -4.09
N GLY A 71 -9.02 3.79 -3.02
CA GLY A 71 -10.42 4.04 -2.76
C GLY A 71 -11.32 3.02 -3.45
N HIS A 72 -10.74 2.22 -4.35
CA HIS A 72 -11.48 1.19 -5.07
C HIS A 72 -10.80 -0.18 -4.95
N THR A 73 -9.85 -0.30 -4.07
CA THR A 73 -9.15 -1.56 -3.83
C THR A 73 -9.43 -1.99 -2.40
N PHE A 74 -9.87 -3.21 -2.26
CA PHE A 74 -10.26 -3.76 -0.97
C PHE A 74 -9.65 -5.14 -0.82
N ALA A 75 -9.61 -5.64 0.39
CA ALA A 75 -9.17 -7.00 0.63
C ALA A 75 -10.01 -7.64 1.71
N ARG A 76 -10.24 -8.91 1.54
CA ARG A 76 -10.88 -9.70 2.56
C ARG A 76 -9.78 -10.34 3.38
N LEU A 77 -9.81 -10.11 4.69
CA LEU A 77 -8.80 -10.62 5.59
C LEU A 77 -9.34 -11.80 6.38
N GLU A 78 -8.48 -12.78 6.60
CA GLU A 78 -8.85 -13.95 7.37
C GLU A 78 -9.23 -13.55 8.79
N GLY A 79 -10.37 -14.02 9.24
CA GLY A 79 -10.82 -13.76 10.60
C GLY A 79 -11.51 -12.41 10.79
N CYS A 80 -11.66 -11.63 9.74
CA CYS A 80 -12.29 -10.32 9.85
C CYS A 80 -13.64 -10.32 9.14
N ALA A 81 -14.62 -9.69 9.77
CA ALA A 81 -15.97 -9.62 9.20
C ALA A 81 -16.05 -8.58 8.08
N ALA A 82 -15.34 -7.47 8.25
CA ALA A 82 -15.36 -6.40 7.26
C ALA A 82 -14.15 -6.49 6.34
N ASN A 83 -14.23 -5.80 5.23
CA ASN A 83 -13.09 -5.70 4.32
C ASN A 83 -12.13 -4.62 4.80
N ALA A 84 -10.90 -4.73 4.36
CA ALA A 84 -9.92 -3.66 4.47
C ALA A 84 -9.94 -2.84 3.20
N ALA A 85 -9.69 -1.54 3.32
CA ALA A 85 -9.59 -0.64 2.19
C ALA A 85 -8.19 -0.04 2.17
N PHE A 86 -7.75 0.40 0.99
CA PHE A 86 -6.37 0.86 0.81
C PHE A 86 -6.31 2.15 0.03
N THR A 87 -5.39 3.04 0.44
CA THR A 87 -5.03 4.20 -0.37
C THR A 87 -3.52 4.31 -0.39
N LEU A 88 -2.97 4.68 -1.54
CA LEU A 88 -1.54 4.85 -1.72
C LEU A 88 -1.26 6.32 -1.93
N HIS A 89 -0.33 6.85 -1.16
CA HIS A 89 -0.06 8.29 -1.13
C HIS A 89 1.32 8.59 -1.67
N LEU A 90 1.39 9.58 -2.56
CA LEU A 90 2.65 10.13 -3.03
C LEU A 90 2.90 11.44 -2.29
N ASP A 91 4.17 11.75 -2.06
CA ASP A 91 4.53 12.96 -1.34
C ASP A 91 4.49 14.19 -2.26
N ALA A 92 4.88 15.33 -1.72
CA ALA A 92 4.83 16.59 -2.44
C ALA A 92 5.74 16.63 -3.64
N ASP A 93 6.70 15.72 -3.71
CA ASP A 93 7.64 15.64 -4.82
C ASP A 93 7.29 14.52 -5.81
N GLY A 94 6.22 13.80 -5.55
CA GLY A 94 5.77 12.75 -6.46
C GLY A 94 6.35 11.37 -6.20
N TRP A 95 6.97 11.18 -5.03
CA TRP A 95 7.50 9.88 -4.66
C TRP A 95 6.52 9.15 -3.77
N VAL A 96 6.44 7.83 -3.93
CA VAL A 96 5.57 7.04 -3.08
C VAL A 96 6.01 7.22 -1.63
N SER A 97 5.05 7.48 -0.78
CA SER A 97 5.27 7.73 0.62
C SER A 97 4.80 6.56 1.46
N HIS A 98 3.53 6.24 1.37
CA HIS A 98 2.98 5.17 2.20
C HIS A 98 1.72 4.59 1.58
N LEU A 99 1.48 3.34 1.97
CA LEU A 99 0.22 2.66 1.72
C LEU A 99 -0.55 2.69 3.04
N PHE A 100 -1.76 3.21 3.02
CA PHE A 100 -2.61 3.27 4.19
C PHE A 100 -3.70 2.22 4.06
N ALA A 101 -3.73 1.31 5.02
CA ALA A 101 -4.69 0.23 5.03
C ALA A 101 -5.58 0.38 6.25
N PHE A 102 -6.88 0.22 6.09
CA PHE A 102 -7.78 0.40 7.23
C PHE A 102 -9.00 -0.51 7.11
N MET A 103 -9.50 -0.90 8.28
CA MET A 103 -10.72 -1.73 8.34
C MET A 103 -11.93 -0.84 8.13
N GLU A 104 -12.82 -1.28 7.25
CA GLU A 104 -13.98 -0.46 6.89
C GLU A 104 -14.98 -0.30 8.03
N ASP A 105 -14.98 -1.22 8.97
CA ASP A 105 -15.91 -1.17 10.11
C ASP A 105 -15.25 -0.61 11.36
N ASP A 106 -14.07 -0.01 11.24
CA ASP A 106 -13.31 0.55 12.35
C ASP A 106 -12.87 -0.47 13.39
N SER A 107 -12.99 -1.74 13.11
CA SER A 107 -12.41 -2.75 14.00
C SER A 107 -10.90 -2.68 13.94
N SER A 108 -10.21 -3.18 14.95
CA SER A 108 -8.76 -3.13 14.99
C SER A 108 -8.14 -3.91 13.83
N TRP A 109 -7.07 -3.38 13.28
CA TRP A 109 -6.31 -4.10 12.26
C TRP A 109 -5.76 -5.37 12.90
N PRO A 110 -5.89 -6.53 12.24
CA PRO A 110 -5.47 -7.79 12.84
C PRO A 110 -3.97 -7.81 13.11
N HIS A 111 -3.59 -8.47 14.19
CA HIS A 111 -2.20 -8.56 14.59
C HIS A 111 -1.34 -9.18 13.49
N LYS A 112 -1.87 -10.21 12.84
CA LYS A 112 -1.24 -10.80 11.67
C LYS A 112 -2.14 -10.58 10.49
N THR A 113 -1.59 -9.98 9.45
CA THR A 113 -2.36 -9.73 8.24
C THR A 113 -2.34 -10.96 7.35
N ARG A 114 -3.51 -11.56 7.14
CA ARG A 114 -3.65 -12.66 6.21
C ARG A 114 -4.73 -12.30 5.22
N VAL A 115 -4.32 -12.00 4.01
CA VAL A 115 -5.24 -11.60 2.95
C VAL A 115 -5.74 -12.85 2.25
N VAL A 116 -7.04 -13.01 2.24
CA VAL A 116 -7.68 -14.12 1.54
C VAL A 116 -7.87 -13.75 0.07
N GLU A 117 -8.25 -12.50 -0.20
CA GLU A 117 -8.56 -12.11 -1.55
C GLU A 117 -8.45 -10.60 -1.67
N VAL A 118 -7.83 -10.12 -2.74
CA VAL A 118 -7.80 -8.70 -3.05
C VAL A 118 -8.89 -8.42 -4.07
N LEU A 119 -9.70 -7.40 -3.78
CA LEU A 119 -10.85 -7.05 -4.59
C LEU A 119 -10.68 -5.65 -5.14
N GLY A 120 -10.84 -5.49 -6.42
CA GLY A 120 -10.91 -4.18 -7.01
C GLY A 120 -12.35 -3.75 -7.10
N ALA A 121 -12.57 -2.47 -7.36
CA ALA A 121 -13.91 -2.00 -7.63
C ALA A 121 -14.42 -2.66 -8.89
N VAL A 122 -15.59 -3.22 -8.82
CA VAL A 122 -16.20 -3.78 -10.00
C VAL A 122 -16.81 -2.63 -10.77
N ARG A 123 -16.38 -2.50 -12.05
CA ARG A 123 -16.92 -1.47 -12.83
C ARG A 123 -18.30 -1.86 -13.22
N GLN A 124 -19.23 -1.08 -12.81
CA GLN A 124 -20.58 -1.38 -13.15
C GLN A 124 -20.88 -0.84 -14.50
N ARG A 125 -21.59 -1.53 -15.17
CA ARG A 125 -21.85 -1.03 -16.40
C ARG A 125 -22.95 -1.37 -16.79
#